data_f76108673c9fddf9e7cd02ca9cbff2d5
#
_entry.id   f76108673c9fddf9e7cd02ca9cbff2d5
#
_cell.length_a   1.000
_cell.length_b   1.000
_cell.length_c   1.000
_cell.angle_alpha   90.00
_cell.angle_beta   90.00
_cell.angle_gamma   90.00
#
_symmetry.space_group_name_H-M   'P 1'
#
loop_
_entity.id
_entity.type
_entity.pdbx_description
1 polymer ?
#
loop_
_entity_poly.entity_id
_entity_poly.type
_entity_poly.pdbx_seq_one_letter_code
_entity_poly.pdbx_strand_id
1 'polypeptide(L)'
;AEHIPAAKEERAAFALSPAQLARGRAKLRLAGMLLYGFPGSPTLFYGDEAGMQGFEDPLNRGTYPWGREDTGLLDFFRALGRLRKERRSLQSGSLTYIYAQGGGLVITREHEGETTMVALNAGDEALTLTLPWPRGTAEDGLTGQRFLAVNGQLRLSLPPLDGVVLI
;
A
#
# COMPACT_ATOMS: atom_id res chain seq x y z
N ALA A 1 4.41 -22.55 -9.58
CA ALA A 1 5.38 -21.47 -9.78
C ALA A 1 5.04 -20.75 -11.07
N GLU A 2 4.88 -19.43 -11.02
CA GLU A 2 4.58 -18.61 -12.18
C GLU A 2 5.81 -18.66 -13.13
N HIS A 3 5.59 -19.05 -14.38
CA HIS A 3 6.67 -19.11 -15.36
C HIS A 3 6.99 -17.67 -15.84
N ILE A 4 8.13 -17.17 -15.44
CA ILE A 4 8.69 -15.92 -15.97
C ILE A 4 9.69 -16.31 -17.06
N PRO A 5 9.59 -15.76 -18.29
CA PRO A 5 10.53 -16.06 -19.36
C PRO A 5 11.98 -15.76 -18.97
N ALA A 6 12.91 -16.60 -19.37
CA ALA A 6 14.33 -16.41 -19.10
C ALA A 6 15.00 -15.49 -20.14
N ALA A 7 14.58 -15.61 -21.42
CA ALA A 7 15.15 -14.80 -22.50
C ALA A 7 14.57 -13.39 -22.54
N LYS A 8 15.41 -12.40 -22.85
CA LYS A 8 15.03 -10.99 -22.90
C LYS A 8 13.97 -10.69 -23.97
N GLU A 9 14.08 -11.34 -25.12
CA GLU A 9 13.15 -11.22 -26.24
C GLU A 9 11.75 -11.73 -25.85
N GLU A 10 11.69 -12.83 -25.10
CA GLU A 10 10.45 -13.39 -24.58
C GLU A 10 9.83 -12.47 -23.52
N ARG A 11 10.65 -11.85 -22.65
CA ARG A 11 10.19 -10.87 -21.65
C ARG A 11 9.61 -9.63 -22.30
N ALA A 12 10.18 -9.16 -23.40
CA ALA A 12 9.68 -8.00 -24.13
C ALA A 12 8.26 -8.20 -24.68
N ALA A 13 7.89 -9.44 -25.01
CA ALA A 13 6.56 -9.82 -25.52
C ALA A 13 5.64 -10.41 -24.42
N PHE A 14 6.14 -10.60 -23.21
CA PHE A 14 5.40 -11.26 -22.14
C PHE A 14 4.31 -10.33 -21.57
N ALA A 15 3.09 -10.86 -21.52
CA ALA A 15 1.97 -10.20 -20.85
C ALA A 15 1.52 -11.03 -19.64
N LEU A 16 1.32 -10.37 -18.51
CA LEU A 16 0.79 -10.99 -17.32
C LEU A 16 -0.66 -11.45 -17.54
N SER A 17 -0.99 -12.63 -17.02
CA SER A 17 -2.39 -13.09 -16.97
C SER A 17 -3.23 -12.16 -16.07
N PRO A 18 -4.57 -12.15 -16.23
CA PRO A 18 -5.44 -11.36 -15.34
C PRO A 18 -5.24 -11.63 -13.84
N ALA A 19 -4.98 -12.87 -13.46
CA ALA A 19 -4.70 -13.25 -12.07
C ALA A 19 -3.37 -12.69 -11.56
N GLN A 20 -2.31 -12.75 -12.39
CA GLN A 20 -1.00 -12.16 -12.08
C GLN A 20 -1.09 -10.64 -11.96
N LEU A 21 -1.84 -9.99 -12.86
CA LEU A 21 -2.11 -8.55 -12.80
C LEU A 21 -2.84 -8.16 -11.50
N ALA A 22 -3.90 -8.88 -11.13
CA ALA A 22 -4.64 -8.62 -9.90
C ALA A 22 -3.74 -8.74 -8.66
N ARG A 23 -2.92 -9.81 -8.60
CA ARG A 23 -1.95 -10.00 -7.52
C ARG A 23 -0.86 -8.92 -7.52
N GLY A 24 -0.36 -8.54 -8.68
CA GLY A 24 0.62 -7.46 -8.85
C GLY A 24 0.09 -6.12 -8.35
N ARG A 25 -1.15 -5.79 -8.73
CA ARG A 25 -1.84 -4.57 -8.27
C ARG A 25 -2.05 -4.54 -6.76
N ALA A 26 -2.43 -5.67 -6.14
CA ALA A 26 -2.57 -5.76 -4.69
C ALA A 26 -1.23 -5.50 -3.98
N LYS A 27 -0.14 -6.13 -4.44
CA LYS A 27 1.21 -5.88 -3.92
C LYS A 27 1.67 -4.44 -4.12
N LEU A 28 1.37 -3.84 -5.27
CA LEU A 28 1.70 -2.44 -5.57
C LEU A 28 0.95 -1.47 -4.64
N ARG A 29 -0.31 -1.77 -4.30
CA ARG A 29 -1.06 -1.01 -3.30
C ARG A 29 -0.43 -1.10 -1.92
N LEU A 30 -0.02 -2.29 -1.48
CA LEU A 30 0.71 -2.45 -0.20
C LEU A 30 2.02 -1.67 -0.19
N ALA A 31 2.80 -1.75 -1.28
CA ALA A 31 4.04 -0.99 -1.43
C ALA A 31 3.78 0.53 -1.40
N GLY A 32 2.70 0.99 -2.04
CA GLY A 32 2.26 2.37 -2.01
C GLY A 32 1.89 2.84 -0.59
N MET A 33 1.08 2.08 0.15
CA MET A 33 0.74 2.40 1.54
C MET A 33 2.00 2.49 2.41
N LEU A 34 2.94 1.55 2.25
CA LEU A 34 4.20 1.59 2.97
C LEU A 34 5.04 2.81 2.60
N LEU A 35 5.22 3.08 1.31
CA LEU A 35 6.01 4.19 0.80
C LEU A 35 5.49 5.54 1.30
N TYR A 36 4.17 5.75 1.26
CA TYR A 36 3.55 6.99 1.73
C TYR A 36 3.42 7.07 3.26
N GLY A 37 3.41 5.94 3.95
CA GLY A 37 3.41 5.84 5.41
C GLY A 37 4.79 6.03 6.03
N PHE A 38 5.86 5.73 5.31
CA PHE A 38 7.24 5.80 5.82
C PHE A 38 7.75 7.25 5.92
N PRO A 39 8.74 7.53 6.81
CA PRO A 39 9.43 8.81 6.82
C PRO A 39 10.19 9.09 5.51
N GLY A 40 10.33 10.36 5.16
CA GLY A 40 11.02 10.78 3.95
C GLY A 40 10.05 11.20 2.84
N SER A 41 10.55 11.47 1.65
CA SER A 41 9.73 11.83 0.48
C SER A 41 9.38 10.57 -0.32
N PRO A 42 8.09 10.25 -0.51
CA PRO A 42 7.71 9.12 -1.35
C PRO A 42 8.12 9.40 -2.81
N THR A 43 8.82 8.46 -3.40
CA THR A 43 9.25 8.54 -4.80
C THR A 43 8.65 7.35 -5.56
N LEU A 44 7.83 7.62 -6.56
CA LEU A 44 7.28 6.61 -7.47
C LEU A 44 8.13 6.56 -8.74
N PHE A 45 8.36 5.35 -9.24
CA PHE A 45 8.83 5.20 -10.60
C PHE A 45 7.66 5.49 -11.55
N TYR A 46 7.90 6.25 -12.62
CA TYR A 46 6.84 6.65 -13.55
C TYR A 46 6.14 5.43 -14.13
N GLY A 47 4.82 5.47 -14.15
CA GLY A 47 3.98 4.40 -14.67
C GLY A 47 3.53 3.37 -13.61
N ASP A 48 4.13 3.33 -12.39
CA ASP A 48 3.62 2.49 -11.30
C ASP A 48 2.17 2.88 -10.97
N GLU A 49 1.89 4.20 -10.91
CA GLU A 49 0.55 4.74 -10.67
C GLU A 49 -0.44 4.42 -11.80
N ALA A 50 0.07 4.17 -13.00
CA ALA A 50 -0.73 3.84 -14.19
C ALA A 50 -0.85 2.33 -14.45
N GLY A 51 -0.20 1.51 -13.62
CA GLY A 51 -0.19 0.05 -13.76
C GLY A 51 0.64 -0.45 -14.95
N MET A 52 1.66 0.29 -15.36
CA MET A 52 2.59 -0.16 -16.40
C MET A 52 3.27 -1.46 -15.99
N GLN A 53 3.44 -2.33 -16.96
CA GLN A 53 4.20 -3.57 -16.81
C GLN A 53 5.61 -3.38 -17.36
N GLY A 54 6.58 -3.99 -16.73
CA GLY A 54 7.95 -4.00 -17.18
C GLY A 54 8.76 -5.06 -16.47
N PHE A 55 9.98 -5.27 -16.94
CA PHE A 55 10.99 -6.09 -16.31
C PHE A 55 12.19 -5.21 -15.95
N GLU A 56 13.38 -5.80 -15.90
CA GLU A 56 14.62 -5.06 -15.74
C GLU A 56 14.90 -4.09 -16.90
N ASP A 57 15.81 -3.16 -16.66
CA ASP A 57 16.26 -2.19 -17.67
C ASP A 57 16.79 -2.89 -18.93
N PRO A 58 16.40 -2.45 -20.13
CA PRO A 58 15.58 -1.28 -20.48
C PRO A 58 14.07 -1.58 -20.65
N LEU A 59 13.58 -2.79 -20.34
CA LEU A 59 12.19 -3.20 -20.57
C LEU A 59 11.18 -2.46 -19.68
N ASN A 60 11.65 -1.83 -18.59
CA ASN A 60 10.87 -0.95 -17.72
C ASN A 60 10.73 0.48 -18.25
N ARG A 61 11.33 0.82 -19.40
CA ARG A 61 11.32 2.17 -20.00
C ARG A 61 10.29 2.31 -21.13
N GLY A 62 9.13 1.67 -20.99
CA GLY A 62 8.02 1.84 -21.93
C GLY A 62 7.49 3.27 -21.94
N THR A 63 6.77 3.64 -22.99
CA THR A 63 6.05 4.92 -23.05
C THR A 63 4.87 4.91 -22.07
N TYR A 64 4.61 6.05 -21.43
CA TYR A 64 3.47 6.18 -20.53
C TYR A 64 2.15 5.91 -21.28
N PRO A 65 1.21 5.14 -20.69
CA PRO A 65 0.01 4.65 -21.39
C PRO A 65 -1.12 5.70 -21.40
N TRP A 66 -0.88 6.88 -21.96
CA TRP A 66 -1.86 7.97 -22.02
C TRP A 66 -3.23 7.52 -22.52
N GLY A 67 -4.27 7.76 -21.73
CA GLY A 67 -5.66 7.37 -22.02
C GLY A 67 -5.95 5.88 -21.85
N ARG A 68 -4.99 5.10 -21.32
CA ARG A 68 -5.12 3.66 -21.05
C ARG A 68 -4.58 3.29 -19.67
N GLU A 69 -4.48 4.28 -18.79
CA GLU A 69 -4.00 4.11 -17.41
C GLU A 69 -4.94 3.20 -16.61
N ASP A 70 -4.39 2.46 -15.65
CA ASP A 70 -5.20 1.82 -14.61
C ASP A 70 -5.77 2.91 -13.69
N THR A 71 -7.01 3.33 -13.96
CA THR A 71 -7.66 4.40 -13.19
C THR A 71 -7.80 4.08 -11.71
N GLY A 72 -7.96 2.79 -11.36
CA GLY A 72 -8.07 2.35 -9.98
C GLY A 72 -6.75 2.49 -9.20
N LEU A 73 -5.60 2.27 -9.84
CA LEU A 73 -4.30 2.56 -9.26
C LEU A 73 -4.03 4.07 -9.20
N LEU A 74 -4.34 4.77 -10.27
CA LEU A 74 -4.13 6.22 -10.35
C LEU A 74 -4.89 6.95 -9.24
N ASP A 75 -6.16 6.61 -9.02
CA ASP A 75 -6.98 7.20 -7.95
C ASP A 75 -6.49 6.82 -6.56
N PHE A 76 -6.01 5.58 -6.39
CA PHE A 76 -5.39 5.12 -5.16
C PHE A 76 -4.14 5.93 -4.81
N PHE A 77 -3.20 6.12 -5.74
CA PHE A 77 -2.00 6.92 -5.48
C PHE A 77 -2.30 8.40 -5.26
N ARG A 78 -3.32 8.94 -5.96
CA ARG A 78 -3.83 10.30 -5.68
C ARG A 78 -4.40 10.42 -4.27
N ALA A 79 -5.14 9.40 -3.80
CA ALA A 79 -5.68 9.37 -2.45
C ALA A 79 -4.56 9.33 -1.39
N LEU A 80 -3.55 8.47 -1.58
CA LEU A 80 -2.36 8.45 -0.71
C LEU A 80 -1.64 9.81 -0.67
N GLY A 81 -1.49 10.45 -1.83
CA GLY A 81 -0.87 11.77 -1.93
C GLY A 81 -1.65 12.85 -1.19
N ARG A 82 -2.99 12.85 -1.33
CA ARG A 82 -3.86 13.76 -0.56
C ARG A 82 -3.75 13.51 0.93
N LEU A 83 -3.91 12.26 1.36
CA LEU A 83 -3.83 11.88 2.76
C LEU A 83 -2.51 12.33 3.40
N ARG A 84 -1.38 12.11 2.70
CA ARG A 84 -0.08 12.57 3.20
C ARG A 84 0.03 14.09 3.29
N LYS A 85 -0.59 14.85 2.36
CA LYS A 85 -0.64 16.33 2.44
C LYS A 85 -1.49 16.84 3.60
N GLU A 86 -2.54 16.12 3.95
CA GLU A 86 -3.48 16.50 5.01
C GLU A 86 -3.00 16.08 6.40
N ARG A 87 -2.17 15.03 6.50
CA ARG A 87 -1.73 14.46 7.79
C ARG A 87 -0.29 14.86 8.13
N ARG A 88 -0.14 15.67 9.18
CA ARG A 88 1.19 16.07 9.70
C ARG A 88 1.98 14.87 10.21
N SER A 89 1.30 13.91 10.83
CA SER A 89 1.92 12.65 11.26
C SER A 89 2.65 11.93 10.13
N LEU A 90 2.09 11.87 8.92
CA LEU A 90 2.73 11.26 7.76
C LEU A 90 3.91 12.08 7.21
N GLN A 91 3.89 13.41 7.38
CA GLN A 91 4.94 14.30 6.87
C GLN A 91 6.17 14.28 7.78
N SER A 92 5.99 14.62 9.06
CA SER A 92 7.06 14.88 10.03
C SER A 92 6.94 14.09 11.34
N GLY A 93 5.95 13.21 11.46
CA GLY A 93 5.74 12.43 12.67
C GLY A 93 6.84 11.42 12.96
N SER A 94 7.00 11.05 14.22
CA SER A 94 7.84 9.94 14.65
C SER A 94 7.32 8.61 14.08
N LEU A 95 8.19 7.63 13.92
CA LEU A 95 7.84 6.28 13.47
C LEU A 95 7.99 5.29 14.61
N THR A 96 6.95 4.48 14.84
CA THR A 96 7.01 3.36 15.77
C THR A 96 6.52 2.08 15.10
N TYR A 97 7.27 0.99 15.27
CA TYR A 97 6.85 -0.34 14.82
C TYR A 97 5.97 -0.98 15.91
N ILE A 98 4.73 -1.31 15.56
CA ILE A 98 3.77 -1.97 16.46
C ILE A 98 3.77 -3.47 16.26
N TYR A 99 3.91 -3.92 15.01
CA TYR A 99 3.94 -5.33 14.65
C TYR A 99 4.80 -5.53 13.39
N ALA A 100 5.66 -6.57 13.41
CA ALA A 100 6.48 -6.94 12.24
C ALA A 100 6.81 -8.44 12.30
N GLN A 101 5.89 -9.29 11.85
CA GLN A 101 6.07 -10.75 11.83
C GLN A 101 5.40 -11.36 10.61
N GLY A 102 6.03 -12.39 10.02
CA GLY A 102 5.53 -13.06 8.83
C GLY A 102 5.33 -12.07 7.68
N GLY A 103 4.14 -12.09 7.09
CA GLY A 103 3.74 -11.11 6.05
C GLY A 103 3.12 -9.82 6.60
N GLY A 104 2.97 -9.69 7.94
CA GLY A 104 2.30 -8.55 8.57
C GLY A 104 3.25 -7.44 8.99
N LEU A 105 2.85 -6.20 8.77
CA LEU A 105 3.54 -5.00 9.25
C LEU A 105 2.51 -3.99 9.76
N VAL A 106 2.73 -3.46 10.97
CA VAL A 106 1.97 -2.32 11.49
C VAL A 106 2.95 -1.28 12.01
N ILE A 107 2.82 -0.07 11.50
CA ILE A 107 3.57 1.11 11.95
C ILE A 107 2.61 2.22 12.36
N THR A 108 3.02 3.04 13.32
CA THR A 108 2.37 4.31 13.63
C THR A 108 3.28 5.48 13.30
N ARG A 109 2.64 6.57 12.91
CA ARG A 109 3.24 7.90 12.74
C ARG A 109 2.53 8.86 13.68
N GLU A 110 3.29 9.59 14.50
CA GLU A 110 2.73 10.49 15.51
C GLU A 110 3.34 11.88 15.43
N HIS A 111 2.49 12.90 15.44
CA HIS A 111 2.88 14.31 15.45
C HIS A 111 1.87 15.13 16.25
N GLU A 112 2.29 15.73 17.36
CA GLU A 112 1.49 16.66 18.19
C GLU A 112 0.06 16.14 18.50
N GLY A 113 -0.07 14.88 18.89
CA GLY A 113 -1.35 14.22 19.19
C GLY A 113 -2.13 13.71 17.97
N GLU A 114 -1.65 13.96 16.77
CA GLU A 114 -2.16 13.33 15.57
C GLU A 114 -1.47 11.97 15.36
N THR A 115 -2.26 10.91 15.24
CA THR A 115 -1.76 9.56 14.96
C THR A 115 -2.30 9.09 13.62
N THR A 116 -1.43 8.50 12.81
CA THR A 116 -1.79 7.69 11.62
C THR A 116 -1.15 6.31 11.77
N MET A 117 -1.92 5.25 11.57
CA MET A 117 -1.45 3.87 11.61
C MET A 117 -1.55 3.25 10.22
N VAL A 118 -0.47 2.65 9.74
CA VAL A 118 -0.45 1.85 8.51
C VAL A 118 -0.34 0.40 8.89
N ALA A 119 -1.35 -0.40 8.54
CA ALA A 119 -1.37 -1.83 8.80
C ALA A 119 -1.48 -2.61 7.49
N LEU A 120 -0.54 -3.51 7.26
CA LEU A 120 -0.35 -4.24 6.00
C LEU A 120 -0.31 -5.74 6.25
N ASN A 121 -0.94 -6.50 5.37
CA ASN A 121 -0.82 -7.95 5.28
C ASN A 121 -0.32 -8.34 3.88
N ALA A 122 0.96 -8.64 3.74
CA ALA A 122 1.57 -9.13 2.50
C ALA A 122 1.56 -10.67 2.40
N GLY A 123 0.96 -11.35 3.39
CA GLY A 123 0.83 -12.81 3.43
C GLY A 123 -0.30 -13.33 2.53
N ASP A 124 -0.36 -14.65 2.41
CA ASP A 124 -1.38 -15.37 1.62
C ASP A 124 -2.60 -15.80 2.48
N GLU A 125 -2.57 -15.52 3.79
CA GLU A 125 -3.66 -15.80 4.72
C GLU A 125 -4.14 -14.52 5.42
N ALA A 126 -5.36 -14.54 5.94
CA ALA A 126 -5.90 -13.41 6.69
C ALA A 126 -5.10 -13.19 8.00
N LEU A 127 -4.79 -11.94 8.29
CA LEU A 127 -4.08 -11.52 9.49
C LEU A 127 -5.07 -10.80 10.43
N THR A 128 -5.27 -11.32 11.62
CA THR A 128 -6.09 -10.66 12.65
C THR A 128 -5.20 -10.20 13.80
N LEU A 129 -5.27 -8.91 14.11
CA LEU A 129 -4.50 -8.26 15.16
C LEU A 129 -5.40 -7.51 16.14
N THR A 130 -4.95 -7.39 17.38
CA THR A 130 -5.49 -6.46 18.37
C THR A 130 -4.44 -5.39 18.61
N LEU A 131 -4.76 -4.15 18.24
CA LEU A 131 -3.81 -3.03 18.18
C LEU A 131 -4.20 -1.95 19.18
N PRO A 132 -3.24 -1.24 19.80
CA PRO A 132 -3.54 -0.10 20.64
C PRO A 132 -4.16 1.03 19.80
N TRP A 133 -5.32 1.53 20.22
CA TRP A 133 -5.99 2.67 19.60
C TRP A 133 -6.76 3.45 20.66
N PRO A 134 -6.23 4.57 21.14
CA PRO A 134 -6.79 5.27 22.31
C PRO A 134 -8.13 5.97 22.04
N ARG A 135 -8.48 6.20 20.77
CA ARG A 135 -9.74 6.80 20.38
C ARG A 135 -10.83 5.74 20.25
N GLY A 136 -12.10 6.11 20.43
CA GLY A 136 -13.23 5.18 20.32
C GLY A 136 -13.49 4.67 18.90
N THR A 137 -13.00 5.38 17.88
CA THR A 137 -13.17 5.02 16.47
C THR A 137 -11.87 5.26 15.71
N ALA A 138 -11.62 4.43 14.69
CA ALA A 138 -10.63 4.65 13.65
C ALA A 138 -11.34 4.69 12.29
N GLU A 139 -10.80 5.44 11.34
CA GLU A 139 -11.31 5.49 9.98
C GLU A 139 -10.15 5.17 9.01
N ASP A 140 -10.42 4.33 8.01
CA ASP A 140 -9.47 4.16 6.91
C ASP A 140 -9.48 5.41 6.03
N GLY A 141 -8.42 6.15 6.02
CA GLY A 141 -8.27 7.40 5.28
C GLY A 141 -8.32 7.24 3.75
N LEU A 142 -8.29 6.02 3.23
CA LEU A 142 -8.39 5.73 1.80
C LEU A 142 -9.81 5.39 1.37
N THR A 143 -10.57 4.69 2.21
CA THR A 143 -11.91 4.18 1.87
C THR A 143 -13.04 4.82 2.67
N GLY A 144 -12.71 5.47 3.80
CA GLY A 144 -13.69 6.00 4.75
C GLY A 144 -14.34 4.90 5.63
N GLN A 145 -13.88 3.66 5.55
CA GLN A 145 -14.39 2.59 6.41
C GLN A 145 -14.09 2.88 7.88
N ARG A 146 -15.09 2.70 8.75
CA ARG A 146 -14.95 2.94 10.18
C ARG A 146 -14.83 1.65 10.97
N PHE A 147 -14.01 1.71 12.01
CA PHE A 147 -13.73 0.62 12.93
C PHE A 147 -13.96 1.11 14.35
N LEU A 148 -14.55 0.27 15.21
CA LEU A 148 -14.77 0.58 16.62
C LEU A 148 -13.61 0.04 17.45
N ALA A 149 -13.04 0.90 18.28
CA ALA A 149 -12.10 0.50 19.31
C ALA A 149 -12.83 0.39 20.65
N VAL A 150 -12.55 -0.69 21.40
CA VAL A 150 -13.14 -0.96 22.70
C VAL A 150 -12.03 -1.03 23.73
N ASN A 151 -12.17 -0.31 24.82
CA ASN A 151 -11.17 -0.26 25.91
C ASN A 151 -9.75 0.09 25.42
N GLY A 152 -9.62 1.02 24.45
CA GLY A 152 -8.33 1.41 23.90
C GLY A 152 -7.69 0.40 22.95
N GLN A 153 -8.44 -0.59 22.50
CA GLN A 153 -8.00 -1.68 21.61
C GLN A 153 -8.84 -1.72 20.35
N LEU A 154 -8.19 -1.80 19.21
CA LEU A 154 -8.80 -2.00 17.91
C LEU A 154 -8.53 -3.43 17.42
N ARG A 155 -9.59 -4.19 17.16
CA ARG A 155 -9.47 -5.49 16.48
C ARG A 155 -9.57 -5.28 14.98
N LEU A 156 -8.50 -5.60 14.27
CA LEU A 156 -8.37 -5.43 12.82
C LEU A 156 -8.14 -6.79 12.16
N SER A 157 -8.90 -7.09 11.12
CA SER A 157 -8.70 -8.28 10.29
C SER A 157 -8.43 -7.83 8.86
N LEU A 158 -7.24 -8.16 8.36
CA LEU A 158 -6.76 -7.83 7.03
C LEU A 158 -6.77 -9.09 6.15
N PRO A 159 -7.50 -9.09 5.03
CA PRO A 159 -7.38 -10.15 4.03
C PRO A 159 -5.96 -10.36 3.52
N PRO A 160 -5.67 -11.46 2.80
CA PRO A 160 -4.41 -11.61 2.08
C PRO A 160 -4.15 -10.46 1.11
N LEU A 161 -2.91 -9.97 1.07
CA LEU A 161 -2.46 -8.89 0.17
C LEU A 161 -3.30 -7.60 0.29
N ASP A 162 -3.69 -7.25 1.52
CA ASP A 162 -4.50 -6.07 1.80
C ASP A 162 -3.92 -5.23 2.95
N GLY A 163 -4.38 -4.00 3.09
CA GLY A 163 -3.94 -3.07 4.11
C GLY A 163 -4.88 -1.90 4.31
N VAL A 164 -4.65 -1.16 5.40
CA VAL A 164 -5.42 0.05 5.73
C VAL A 164 -4.51 1.15 6.23
N VAL A 165 -4.93 2.40 6.06
CA VAL A 165 -4.28 3.59 6.63
C VAL A 165 -5.27 4.26 7.58
N LEU A 166 -5.17 3.95 8.87
CA LEU A 166 -6.09 4.42 9.90
C LEU A 166 -5.72 5.83 10.40
N ILE A 167 -6.76 6.65 10.55
CA ILE A 167 -6.67 8.05 11.01
C ILE A 167 -7.61 8.32 12.17
#